data_3739a7c0cfd00060f092bbe16ed2e05f
#
_entry.id   3739a7c0cfd00060f092bbe16ed2e05f
#
_cell.length_a   1.000
_cell.length_b   1.000
_cell.length_c   1.000
_cell.angle_alpha   90.00
_cell.angle_beta   90.00
_cell.angle_gamma   90.00
#
_symmetry.space_group_name_H-M   'P 1'
#
loop_
_entity.id
_entity.type
_entity.pdbx_description
1 polymer ?
#
loop_
_entity_poly.entity_id
_entity_poly.type
_entity_poly.pdbx_seq_one_letter_code
_entity_poly.pdbx_strand_id
1 'polypeptide(L)'
;MKHNKMALKIFLSLVILILVILGYQFFTVDKGMEKYTQDVINTALKNNDNNKLLKISSNKRVFKALKSQKHVIIKFRTDNQGSENVAYFPSKIGSKSKTYGIELKVKSFIFHQYTLKQVVDLSTLPN
;
A
#
# COMPACT_ATOMS: atom_id res chain seq x y z
N MET A 1 15.55 24.77 -40.80
CA MET A 1 15.84 23.36 -40.45
C MET A 1 16.51 23.15 -39.10
N LYS A 2 17.40 24.04 -38.66
CA LYS A 2 18.01 23.91 -37.31
C LYS A 2 16.99 24.00 -36.15
N HIS A 3 15.95 24.82 -36.30
CA HIS A 3 14.90 24.97 -35.27
C HIS A 3 14.09 23.69 -35.07
N ASN A 4 13.79 22.92 -36.11
CA ASN A 4 13.02 21.67 -35.99
C ASN A 4 13.81 20.57 -35.28
N LYS A 5 15.13 20.51 -35.49
CA LYS A 5 16.00 19.53 -34.81
C LYS A 5 16.11 19.84 -33.30
N MET A 6 16.20 21.12 -32.95
CA MET A 6 16.28 21.56 -31.54
C MET A 6 14.96 21.34 -30.83
N ALA A 7 13.83 21.68 -31.47
CA ALA A 7 12.50 21.41 -30.94
C ALA A 7 12.27 19.92 -30.71
N LEU A 8 12.70 19.07 -31.65
CA LEU A 8 12.60 17.63 -31.51
C LEU A 8 13.42 17.10 -30.33
N LYS A 9 14.65 17.60 -30.14
CA LYS A 9 15.50 17.21 -29.01
C LYS A 9 14.87 17.60 -27.68
N ILE A 10 14.32 18.80 -27.58
CA ILE A 10 13.61 19.27 -26.38
C ILE A 10 12.40 18.39 -26.11
N PHE A 11 11.59 18.08 -27.12
CA PHE A 11 10.42 17.22 -27.01
C PHE A 11 10.81 15.81 -26.52
N LEU A 12 11.83 15.19 -27.12
CA LEU A 12 12.32 13.88 -26.71
C LEU A 12 12.83 13.90 -25.27
N SER A 13 13.54 14.95 -24.85
CA SER A 13 14.02 15.09 -23.48
C SER A 13 12.87 15.16 -22.48
N LEU A 14 11.80 15.90 -22.80
CA LEU A 14 10.60 15.98 -21.98
C LEU A 14 9.88 14.65 -21.87
N VAL A 15 9.76 13.91 -22.99
CA VAL A 15 9.15 12.58 -22.98
C VAL A 15 9.95 11.61 -22.11
N ILE A 16 11.27 11.61 -22.21
CA ILE A 16 12.14 10.78 -21.36
C ILE A 16 11.98 11.14 -19.90
N LEU A 17 11.96 12.43 -19.57
CA LEU A 17 11.76 12.90 -18.20
C LEU A 17 10.43 12.42 -17.62
N ILE A 18 9.35 12.54 -18.40
CA ILE A 18 8.02 12.05 -17.98
C ILE A 18 8.05 10.54 -17.75
N LEU A 19 8.67 9.76 -18.64
CA LEU A 19 8.79 8.31 -18.50
C LEU A 19 9.59 7.92 -17.26
N VAL A 20 10.65 8.66 -16.94
CA VAL A 20 11.45 8.44 -15.71
C VAL A 20 10.61 8.69 -14.47
N ILE A 21 9.85 9.78 -14.43
CA ILE A 21 8.97 10.12 -13.31
C ILE A 21 7.88 9.05 -13.13
N LEU A 22 7.21 8.66 -14.21
CA LEU A 22 6.18 7.62 -14.16
C LEU A 22 6.75 6.28 -13.72
N GLY A 23 7.93 5.91 -14.21
CA GLY A 23 8.62 4.70 -13.79
C GLY A 23 8.96 4.71 -12.31
N TYR A 24 9.48 5.82 -11.80
CA TYR A 24 9.77 5.99 -10.38
C TYR A 24 8.50 5.83 -9.53
N GLN A 25 7.41 6.48 -9.91
CA GLN A 25 6.12 6.37 -9.21
C GLN A 25 5.61 4.93 -9.21
N PHE A 26 5.72 4.25 -10.34
CA PHE A 26 5.29 2.85 -10.46
C PHE A 26 6.13 1.92 -9.57
N PHE A 27 7.47 2.08 -9.56
CA PHE A 27 8.36 1.24 -8.76
C PHE A 27 8.26 1.51 -7.26
N THR A 28 7.82 2.70 -6.85
CA THR A 28 7.72 3.07 -5.42
C THR A 28 6.32 2.90 -4.84
N VAL A 29 5.33 2.50 -5.64
CA VAL A 29 3.94 2.42 -5.19
C VAL A 29 3.75 1.39 -4.07
N ASP A 30 4.41 0.24 -4.14
CA ASP A 30 4.30 -0.80 -3.12
C ASP A 30 4.85 -0.32 -1.77
N LYS A 31 5.98 0.38 -1.77
CA LYS A 31 6.55 1.00 -0.57
C LYS A 31 5.64 2.09 -0.01
N GLY A 32 5.01 2.86 -0.88
CA GLY A 32 4.02 3.86 -0.49
C GLY A 32 2.80 3.24 0.18
N MET A 33 2.29 2.13 -0.35
CA MET A 33 1.17 1.39 0.24
C MET A 33 1.54 0.78 1.60
N GLU A 34 2.74 0.24 1.73
CA GLU A 34 3.26 -0.30 2.99
C GLU A 34 3.30 0.78 4.07
N LYS A 35 3.90 1.92 3.78
CA LYS A 35 3.96 3.05 4.70
C LYS A 35 2.58 3.60 5.04
N TYR A 36 1.72 3.77 4.03
CA TYR A 36 0.35 4.25 4.22
C TYR A 36 -0.43 3.33 5.17
N THR A 37 -0.36 2.02 4.95
CA THR A 37 -1.03 1.03 5.82
C THR A 37 -0.54 1.14 7.25
N GLN A 38 0.78 1.22 7.43
CA GLN A 38 1.39 1.39 8.75
C GLN A 38 0.92 2.68 9.43
N ASP A 39 0.89 3.79 8.70
CA ASP A 39 0.47 5.09 9.23
C ASP A 39 -1.02 5.10 9.62
N VAL A 40 -1.89 4.49 8.82
CA VAL A 40 -3.32 4.39 9.12
C VAL A 40 -3.54 3.61 10.42
N ILE A 41 -2.91 2.45 10.55
CA ILE A 41 -3.07 1.60 11.75
C ILE A 41 -2.48 2.31 12.97
N ASN A 42 -1.27 2.85 12.87
CA ASN A 42 -0.61 3.52 13.99
C ASN A 42 -1.36 4.79 14.43
N THR A 43 -1.93 5.53 13.52
CA THR A 43 -2.77 6.69 13.85
C THR A 43 -4.01 6.26 14.62
N ALA A 44 -4.68 5.20 14.17
CA ALA A 44 -5.85 4.66 14.88
C ALA A 44 -5.49 4.15 16.28
N LEU A 45 -4.35 3.47 16.43
CA LEU A 45 -3.86 3.00 17.72
C LEU A 45 -3.52 4.17 18.67
N LYS A 46 -2.83 5.17 18.18
CA LYS A 46 -2.45 6.36 18.95
C LYS A 46 -3.66 7.12 19.45
N ASN A 47 -4.70 7.23 18.63
CA ASN A 47 -5.92 7.97 18.96
C ASN A 47 -6.99 7.11 19.66
N ASN A 48 -6.70 5.84 19.92
CA ASN A 48 -7.68 4.87 20.45
C ASN A 48 -8.96 4.83 19.61
N ASP A 49 -8.81 4.94 18.29
CA ASP A 49 -9.93 4.94 17.33
C ASP A 49 -10.37 3.51 17.05
N ASN A 50 -11.15 2.95 17.98
CA ASN A 50 -11.64 1.58 17.89
C ASN A 50 -12.58 1.38 16.71
N ASN A 51 -13.35 2.39 16.33
CA ASN A 51 -14.24 2.32 15.18
C ASN A 51 -13.45 2.13 13.89
N LYS A 52 -12.36 2.86 13.73
CA LYS A 52 -11.46 2.71 12.56
C LYS A 52 -10.81 1.33 12.55
N LEU A 53 -10.29 0.86 13.69
CA LEU A 53 -9.68 -0.46 13.80
C LEU A 53 -10.68 -1.58 13.48
N LEU A 54 -11.92 -1.48 13.99
CA LEU A 54 -12.98 -2.43 13.66
C LEU A 54 -13.30 -2.44 12.16
N LYS A 55 -13.41 -1.25 11.58
CA LYS A 55 -13.75 -1.09 10.16
C LYS A 55 -12.73 -1.75 9.23
N ILE A 56 -11.45 -1.67 9.55
CA ILE A 56 -10.37 -2.26 8.74
C ILE A 56 -10.05 -3.71 9.12
N SER A 57 -10.62 -4.24 10.17
CA SER A 57 -10.41 -5.62 10.60
C SER A 57 -11.46 -6.53 9.97
N SER A 58 -11.03 -7.65 9.37
CA SER A 58 -11.95 -8.60 8.74
C SER A 58 -12.81 -9.36 9.76
N ASN A 59 -12.32 -9.49 10.99
CA ASN A 59 -13.04 -10.13 12.09
C ASN A 59 -12.53 -9.62 13.45
N LYS A 60 -13.19 -10.08 14.53
CA LYS A 60 -12.83 -9.68 15.91
C LYS A 60 -11.43 -10.12 16.32
N ARG A 61 -10.94 -11.23 15.80
CA ARG A 61 -9.59 -11.75 16.09
C ARG A 61 -8.53 -10.77 15.58
N VAL A 62 -8.69 -10.28 14.35
CA VAL A 62 -7.79 -9.28 13.76
C VAL A 62 -7.86 -7.99 14.56
N PHE A 63 -9.07 -7.53 14.90
CA PHE A 63 -9.25 -6.33 15.72
C PHE A 63 -8.49 -6.42 17.05
N LYS A 64 -8.67 -7.53 17.78
CA LYS A 64 -7.99 -7.74 19.07
C LYS A 64 -6.47 -7.78 18.89
N ALA A 65 -5.99 -8.44 17.82
CA ALA A 65 -4.57 -8.53 17.54
C ALA A 65 -3.94 -7.15 17.26
N LEU A 66 -4.62 -6.30 16.51
CA LEU A 66 -4.17 -4.94 16.23
C LEU A 66 -4.23 -4.08 17.51
N LYS A 67 -5.36 -4.10 18.21
CA LYS A 67 -5.58 -3.28 19.40
C LYS A 67 -4.61 -3.61 20.54
N SER A 68 -4.11 -4.84 20.62
CA SER A 68 -3.16 -5.25 21.66
C SER A 68 -1.78 -4.60 21.52
N GLN A 69 -1.50 -3.94 20.41
CA GLN A 69 -0.21 -3.32 20.13
C GLN A 69 -0.31 -1.80 20.29
N LYS A 70 0.75 -1.19 20.81
CA LYS A 70 0.86 0.29 20.89
C LYS A 70 1.25 0.89 19.56
N HIS A 71 2.07 0.17 18.81
CA HIS A 71 2.65 0.60 17.54
C HIS A 71 2.97 -0.64 16.71
N VAL A 72 2.73 -0.60 15.42
CA VAL A 72 3.02 -1.70 14.50
C VAL A 72 3.98 -1.26 13.41
N ILE A 73 4.80 -2.20 12.97
CA ILE A 73 5.59 -2.08 11.75
C ILE A 73 5.01 -3.07 10.75
N ILE A 74 4.68 -2.57 9.56
CA ILE A 74 4.12 -3.39 8.48
C ILE A 74 5.23 -3.71 7.49
N LYS A 75 5.39 -4.99 7.17
CA LYS A 75 6.30 -5.44 6.12
C LYS A 75 5.56 -6.32 5.13
N PHE A 76 5.47 -5.85 3.90
CA PHE A 76 4.97 -6.65 2.79
C PHE A 76 5.96 -7.78 2.48
N ARG A 77 5.46 -9.00 2.35
CA ARG A 77 6.30 -10.19 2.11
C ARG A 77 6.48 -10.49 0.64
N THR A 78 5.59 -10.00 -0.20
CA THR A 78 5.57 -10.24 -1.64
C THR A 78 5.19 -8.96 -2.38
N ASP A 79 5.29 -9.01 -3.71
CA ASP A 79 4.70 -8.01 -4.58
C ASP A 79 3.17 -8.07 -4.51
N ASN A 80 2.52 -7.07 -5.09
CA ASN A 80 1.06 -6.99 -5.15
C ASN A 80 0.48 -8.23 -5.83
N GLN A 81 -0.36 -8.97 -5.11
CA GLN A 81 -1.06 -10.16 -5.59
C GLN A 81 -2.53 -9.90 -5.93
N GLY A 82 -2.97 -8.65 -5.85
CA GLY A 82 -4.30 -8.26 -6.26
C GLY A 82 -4.43 -8.11 -7.77
N SER A 83 -5.62 -7.76 -8.21
CA SER A 83 -5.92 -7.54 -9.62
C SER A 83 -6.79 -6.30 -9.80
N GLU A 84 -6.69 -5.67 -10.98
CA GLU A 84 -7.44 -4.46 -11.33
C GLU A 84 -7.19 -3.33 -10.32
N ASN A 85 -8.24 -2.87 -9.65
CA ASN A 85 -8.17 -1.76 -8.68
C ASN A 85 -8.06 -2.24 -7.23
N VAL A 86 -7.63 -3.47 -7.01
CA VAL A 86 -7.39 -4.04 -5.68
C VAL A 86 -5.93 -4.43 -5.56
N ALA A 87 -5.24 -3.90 -4.56
CA ALA A 87 -3.91 -4.34 -4.17
C ALA A 87 -4.03 -5.27 -2.97
N TYR A 88 -3.28 -6.36 -2.99
CA TYR A 88 -3.29 -7.36 -1.92
C TYR A 88 -1.87 -7.78 -1.61
N PHE A 89 -1.50 -7.70 -0.32
CA PHE A 89 -0.15 -8.01 0.14
C PHE A 89 -0.18 -8.95 1.35
N PRO A 90 0.29 -10.19 1.19
CA PRO A 90 0.70 -10.96 2.36
C PRO A 90 1.76 -10.21 3.14
N SER A 91 1.57 -10.06 4.44
CA SER A 91 2.34 -9.11 5.24
C SER A 91 2.62 -9.63 6.63
N LYS A 92 3.72 -9.15 7.21
CA LYS A 92 4.02 -9.30 8.63
C LYS A 92 3.60 -8.00 9.35
N ILE A 93 2.89 -8.15 10.47
CA ILE A 93 2.44 -7.01 11.29
C ILE A 93 3.08 -7.12 12.68
N GLY A 94 3.92 -6.14 13.01
CA GLY A 94 4.59 -6.09 14.31
C GLY A 94 5.55 -7.25 14.53
N SER A 95 5.65 -7.71 15.77
CA SER A 95 6.53 -8.82 16.17
C SER A 95 5.90 -10.20 16.01
N LYS A 96 4.65 -10.26 15.56
CA LYS A 96 3.92 -11.54 15.42
C LYS A 96 4.43 -12.33 14.22
N SER A 97 4.57 -13.64 14.38
CA SER A 97 5.01 -14.54 13.31
C SER A 97 3.91 -14.85 12.28
N LYS A 98 2.66 -14.51 12.58
CA LYS A 98 1.53 -14.74 11.67
C LYS A 98 1.62 -13.88 10.42
N THR A 99 1.14 -14.44 9.31
CA THR A 99 0.96 -13.69 8.07
C THR A 99 -0.47 -13.16 7.99
N TYR A 100 -0.56 -11.87 7.69
CA TYR A 100 -1.84 -11.18 7.47
C TYR A 100 -1.94 -10.78 6.01
N GLY A 101 -3.16 -10.74 5.49
CA GLY A 101 -3.42 -10.15 4.18
C GLY A 101 -3.83 -8.70 4.35
N ILE A 102 -3.19 -7.80 3.60
CA ILE A 102 -3.56 -6.39 3.56
C ILE A 102 -4.18 -6.10 2.22
N GLU A 103 -5.43 -5.67 2.22
CA GLU A 103 -6.19 -5.34 1.02
C GLU A 103 -6.42 -3.84 0.95
N LEU A 104 -6.00 -3.24 -0.17
CA LEU A 104 -6.21 -1.83 -0.45
C LEU A 104 -7.06 -1.67 -1.71
N LYS A 105 -7.95 -0.70 -1.68
CA LYS A 105 -8.66 -0.25 -2.87
C LYS A 105 -7.82 0.83 -3.54
N VAL A 106 -7.50 0.64 -4.81
CA VAL A 106 -6.61 1.55 -5.55
C VAL A 106 -7.42 2.34 -6.57
N LYS A 107 -7.33 3.65 -6.47
CA LYS A 107 -7.88 4.57 -7.45
C LYS A 107 -6.86 4.88 -8.55
N SER A 108 -5.60 5.06 -8.18
CA SER A 108 -4.50 5.25 -9.11
C SER A 108 -3.18 4.74 -8.52
N PHE A 109 -2.50 3.85 -9.24
CA PHE A 109 -1.17 3.39 -8.88
C PHE A 109 -0.11 4.46 -9.11
N ILE A 110 -0.23 5.19 -10.21
CA ILE A 110 0.75 6.21 -10.61
C ILE A 110 0.74 7.39 -9.64
N PHE A 111 -0.46 7.84 -9.23
CA PHE A 111 -0.62 8.98 -8.33
C PHE A 111 -0.72 8.58 -6.86
N HIS A 112 -0.42 7.32 -6.51
CA HIS A 112 -0.47 6.80 -5.15
C HIS A 112 -1.79 7.11 -4.42
N GLN A 113 -2.91 6.90 -5.12
CA GLN A 113 -4.25 7.10 -4.57
C GLN A 113 -4.86 5.75 -4.22
N TYR A 114 -4.91 5.44 -2.93
CA TYR A 114 -5.42 4.17 -2.42
C TYR A 114 -5.99 4.34 -1.02
N THR A 115 -6.83 3.39 -0.63
CA THR A 115 -7.48 3.34 0.69
C THR A 115 -7.34 1.95 1.27
N LEU A 116 -6.96 1.85 2.55
CA LEU A 116 -6.93 0.56 3.25
C LEU A 116 -8.36 0.05 3.43
N LYS A 117 -8.64 -1.11 2.84
CA LYS A 117 -9.95 -1.74 2.90
C LYS A 117 -10.06 -2.66 4.10
N GLN A 118 -9.15 -3.63 4.22
CA GLN A 118 -9.18 -4.56 5.35
C GLN A 118 -7.84 -5.25 5.58
N VAL A 119 -7.70 -5.75 6.80
CA VAL A 119 -6.64 -6.66 7.23
C VAL A 119 -7.27 -8.01 7.54
N VAL A 120 -6.73 -9.07 6.96
CA VAL A 120 -7.24 -10.44 7.07
C VAL A 120 -6.21 -11.32 7.75
N ASP A 121 -6.66 -12.20 8.64
CA ASP A 121 -5.80 -13.24 9.22
C ASP A 121 -5.74 -14.44 8.28
N LEU A 122 -4.59 -14.64 7.64
CA LEU A 122 -4.40 -15.71 6.66
C LEU A 122 -4.33 -17.10 7.31
N SER A 123 -4.11 -17.20 8.61
CA SER A 123 -4.08 -18.49 9.31
C SER A 123 -5.46 -19.18 9.38
N THR A 124 -6.54 -18.44 9.12
CA THR A 124 -7.92 -18.95 9.15
C THR A 124 -8.44 -19.38 7.78
N LEU A 125 -7.68 -19.16 6.72
CA LEU A 125 -8.08 -19.59 5.39
C LEU A 125 -7.85 -21.09 5.23
N PRO A 126 -8.80 -21.84 4.62
CA PRO A 126 -8.57 -23.24 4.29
C PRO A 126 -7.42 -23.36 3.27
N ASN A 127 -6.56 -24.36 3.49
CA ASN A 127 -5.46 -24.68 2.58
C ASN A 127 -5.98 -25.20 1.24
#